data_709b5cf5930f654b1215cd4cc3264655
#
_entry.id   709b5cf5930f654b1215cd4cc3264655
#
_cell.length_a   1.000
_cell.length_b   1.000
_cell.length_c   1.000
_cell.angle_alpha   90.00
_cell.angle_beta   90.00
_cell.angle_gamma   90.00
#
_symmetry.space_group_name_H-M   'P 1'
#
loop_
_entity.id
_entity.type
_entity.pdbx_description
1 polymer ?
#
loop_
_entity_poly.entity_id
_entity_poly.type
_entity_poly.pdbx_seq_one_letter_code
_entity_poly.pdbx_strand_id
1 'polypeptide(L)'
;EPIIAGALFIIFGFVFPFLVYKSLRFNAHNTSYRNIRFRFLGRLKDSYETYLLFAGILPCTLFVFFPAWQFYKKKYFFNNLAYGTAHSYFYGRKGPFYKAYFFAAITGIAAFAFFSWAGAYWLDRMTASRGVSAGTLNMLFTFFFSSLLGAAILYTLQASIYSVTMNHCWSQTHLGSLRFRSTFTARRLVFIRITNILAVILSLGLLVPWAKIRRLRYILENLSLVSAQDLDTFRGAPEADLSALGDAATDFIGIEIGL
;
A
#
# COMPACT_ATOMS: atom_id res chain seq x y z
N GLU A 1 -29.27 -15.23 8.08
CA GLU A 1 -27.92 -14.70 8.36
C GLU A 1 -27.07 -14.45 7.10
N PRO A 2 -26.91 -15.36 6.11
CA PRO A 2 -26.08 -15.11 4.93
C PRO A 2 -26.58 -13.97 4.03
N ILE A 3 -27.90 -13.76 3.98
CA ILE A 3 -28.51 -12.66 3.21
C ILE A 3 -28.14 -11.30 3.82
N ILE A 4 -28.15 -11.18 5.14
CA ILE A 4 -27.77 -9.95 5.85
C ILE A 4 -26.29 -9.63 5.61
N ALA A 5 -25.41 -10.64 5.72
CA ALA A 5 -24.00 -10.51 5.44
C ALA A 5 -23.74 -10.08 3.99
N GLY A 6 -24.44 -10.66 3.03
CA GLY A 6 -24.40 -10.27 1.62
C GLY A 6 -24.85 -8.82 1.39
N ALA A 7 -25.97 -8.41 1.99
CA ALA A 7 -26.46 -7.04 1.90
C ALA A 7 -25.47 -6.03 2.50
N LEU A 8 -24.89 -6.31 3.66
CA LEU A 8 -23.86 -5.47 4.30
C LEU A 8 -22.61 -5.36 3.42
N PHE A 9 -22.18 -6.46 2.80
CA PHE A 9 -21.03 -6.43 1.89
C PHE A 9 -21.28 -5.56 0.67
N ILE A 10 -22.46 -5.63 0.08
CA ILE A 10 -22.86 -4.78 -1.06
C ILE A 10 -22.91 -3.31 -0.65
N ILE A 11 -23.55 -2.98 0.48
CA ILE A 11 -23.63 -1.62 1.00
C ILE A 11 -22.22 -1.06 1.24
N PHE A 12 -21.36 -1.84 1.88
CA PHE A 12 -19.97 -1.46 2.13
C PHE A 12 -19.21 -1.22 0.82
N GLY A 13 -19.38 -2.09 -0.18
CA GLY A 13 -18.77 -1.95 -1.50
C GLY A 13 -19.14 -0.62 -2.18
N PHE A 14 -20.40 -0.17 -2.04
CA PHE A 14 -20.83 1.13 -2.57
C PHE A 14 -20.36 2.32 -1.75
N VAL A 15 -20.31 2.20 -0.43
CA VAL A 15 -19.86 3.29 0.47
C VAL A 15 -18.35 3.49 0.41
N PHE A 16 -17.58 2.41 0.20
CA PHE A 16 -16.11 2.44 0.23
C PHE A 16 -15.48 3.46 -0.74
N PRO A 17 -15.83 3.54 -2.05
CA PRO A 17 -15.26 4.54 -2.95
C PRO A 17 -15.57 5.99 -2.53
N PHE A 18 -16.72 6.23 -1.93
CA PHE A 18 -17.10 7.54 -1.39
C PHE A 18 -16.20 7.92 -0.20
N LEU A 19 -15.98 6.98 0.73
CA LEU A 19 -15.08 7.20 1.88
C LEU A 19 -13.65 7.47 1.42
N VAL A 20 -13.13 6.69 0.44
CA VAL A 20 -11.81 6.93 -0.14
C VAL A 20 -11.70 8.34 -0.73
N TYR A 21 -12.68 8.76 -1.53
CA TYR A 21 -12.70 10.11 -2.09
C TYR A 21 -12.67 11.19 -1.01
N LYS A 22 -13.47 11.06 0.03
CA LYS A 22 -13.53 12.03 1.15
C LYS A 22 -12.23 12.04 1.94
N SER A 23 -11.66 10.87 2.23
CA SER A 23 -10.37 10.72 2.91
C SER A 23 -9.23 11.38 2.14
N LEU A 24 -9.10 11.13 0.84
CA LEU A 24 -8.08 11.76 0.01
C LEU A 24 -8.19 13.28 0.00
N ARG A 25 -9.41 13.79 -0.08
CA ARG A 25 -9.69 15.22 -0.07
C ARG A 25 -9.35 15.87 1.26
N PHE A 26 -9.72 15.23 2.36
CA PHE A 26 -9.43 15.67 3.71
C PHE A 26 -7.91 15.67 4.00
N ASN A 27 -7.24 14.56 3.70
CA ASN A 27 -5.79 14.43 3.90
C ASN A 27 -5.00 15.47 3.09
N ALA A 28 -5.37 15.70 1.83
CA ALA A 28 -4.71 16.72 1.01
C ALA A 28 -4.86 18.10 1.62
N HIS A 29 -6.07 18.47 2.08
CA HIS A 29 -6.31 19.77 2.67
C HIS A 29 -5.57 19.99 4.00
N ASN A 30 -5.48 18.95 4.82
CA ASN A 30 -4.75 19.02 6.11
C ASN A 30 -3.23 19.00 5.94
N THR A 31 -2.74 18.79 4.71
CA THR A 31 -1.31 18.87 4.39
C THR A 31 -0.99 20.24 3.84
N SER A 32 -0.11 20.98 4.50
CA SER A 32 0.34 22.29 4.05
C SER A 32 1.87 22.38 4.07
N TYR A 33 2.41 23.16 3.14
CA TYR A 33 3.82 23.51 3.11
C TYR A 33 3.95 24.99 2.76
N ARG A 34 4.79 25.75 3.49
CA ARG A 34 4.98 27.20 3.31
C ARG A 34 3.64 27.98 3.27
N ASN A 35 2.71 27.64 4.15
CA ASN A 35 1.37 28.23 4.25
C ASN A 35 0.46 28.06 3.01
N ILE A 36 0.84 27.16 2.09
CA ILE A 36 0.02 26.77 0.93
C ILE A 36 -0.49 25.35 1.16
N ARG A 37 -1.80 25.15 1.06
CA ARG A 37 -2.45 23.85 1.27
C ARG A 37 -2.46 23.01 0.00
N PHE A 38 -2.34 21.70 0.18
CA PHE A 38 -2.61 20.75 -0.88
C PHE A 38 -4.11 20.59 -1.08
N ARG A 39 -4.51 20.25 -2.30
CA ARG A 39 -5.90 19.96 -2.64
C ARG A 39 -5.97 18.69 -3.49
N PHE A 40 -7.06 17.96 -3.31
CA PHE A 40 -7.38 16.82 -4.15
C PHE A 40 -8.53 17.18 -5.08
N LEU A 41 -8.29 17.15 -6.38
CA LEU A 41 -9.21 17.59 -7.43
C LEU A 41 -9.92 16.44 -8.14
N GLY A 42 -9.71 15.20 -7.68
CA GLY A 42 -10.34 14.00 -8.24
C GLY A 42 -11.86 14.10 -8.16
N ARG A 43 -12.55 13.46 -9.11
CA ARG A 43 -14.01 13.40 -9.14
C ARG A 43 -14.48 12.15 -8.39
N LEU A 44 -15.64 12.25 -7.76
CA LEU A 44 -16.26 11.10 -7.09
C LEU A 44 -16.53 9.95 -8.06
N LYS A 45 -16.96 10.25 -9.29
CA LYS A 45 -17.19 9.26 -10.34
C LYS A 45 -15.93 8.42 -10.62
N ASP A 46 -14.78 9.07 -10.73
CA ASP A 46 -13.50 8.40 -11.01
C ASP A 46 -13.06 7.50 -9.82
N SER A 47 -13.48 7.86 -8.60
CA SER A 47 -13.31 7.00 -7.42
C SER A 47 -14.13 5.72 -7.54
N TYR A 48 -15.41 5.81 -7.92
CA TYR A 48 -16.25 4.63 -8.14
C TYR A 48 -15.71 3.75 -9.25
N GLU A 49 -15.28 4.32 -10.35
CA GLU A 49 -14.64 3.58 -11.45
C GLU A 49 -13.38 2.85 -10.97
N THR A 50 -12.52 3.54 -10.24
CA THR A 50 -11.23 2.98 -9.80
C THR A 50 -11.38 1.94 -8.68
N TYR A 51 -12.24 2.17 -7.69
CA TYR A 51 -12.32 1.34 -6.49
C TYR A 51 -13.47 0.33 -6.51
N LEU A 52 -14.51 0.53 -7.31
CA LEU A 52 -15.63 -0.41 -7.43
C LEU A 52 -15.56 -1.19 -8.75
N LEU A 53 -15.59 -0.51 -9.91
CA LEU A 53 -15.65 -1.20 -11.19
C LEU A 53 -14.37 -1.99 -11.46
N PHE A 54 -13.19 -1.40 -11.31
CA PHE A 54 -11.93 -2.11 -11.53
C PHE A 54 -11.68 -3.21 -10.49
N ALA A 55 -12.16 -3.06 -9.25
CA ALA A 55 -12.12 -4.13 -8.28
C ALA A 55 -13.04 -5.29 -8.65
N GLY A 56 -14.23 -5.00 -9.19
CA GLY A 56 -15.17 -6.02 -9.67
C GLY A 56 -14.65 -6.87 -10.84
N ILE A 57 -13.73 -6.33 -11.64
CA ILE A 57 -13.08 -7.07 -12.75
C ILE A 57 -12.05 -8.10 -12.24
N LEU A 58 -11.53 -7.95 -11.03
CA LEU A 58 -10.47 -8.83 -10.49
C LEU A 58 -10.81 -10.32 -10.51
N PRO A 59 -11.95 -10.76 -9.98
CA PRO A 59 -12.28 -12.19 -10.01
C PRO A 59 -12.49 -12.70 -11.45
N CYS A 60 -13.06 -11.89 -12.35
CA CYS A 60 -13.27 -12.25 -13.76
C CYS A 60 -11.95 -12.48 -14.51
N THR A 61 -10.87 -11.82 -14.10
CA THR A 61 -9.54 -11.95 -14.70
C THR A 61 -8.59 -12.84 -13.92
N LEU A 62 -9.10 -13.67 -12.99
CA LEU A 62 -8.29 -14.51 -12.10
C LEU A 62 -7.14 -13.72 -11.44
N PHE A 63 -7.43 -12.49 -11.02
CA PHE A 63 -6.49 -11.55 -10.41
C PHE A 63 -5.31 -11.09 -11.29
N VAL A 64 -5.23 -11.47 -12.57
CA VAL A 64 -4.19 -10.98 -13.50
C VAL A 64 -4.27 -9.46 -13.69
N PHE A 65 -5.45 -8.87 -13.53
CA PHE A 65 -5.66 -7.41 -13.59
C PHE A 65 -5.20 -6.67 -12.33
N PHE A 66 -4.82 -7.36 -11.25
CA PHE A 66 -4.48 -6.76 -9.96
C PHE A 66 -3.36 -5.69 -10.04
N PRO A 67 -2.23 -5.91 -10.76
CA PRO A 67 -1.20 -4.88 -10.93
C PRO A 67 -1.70 -3.63 -11.66
N ALA A 68 -2.57 -3.80 -12.66
CA ALA A 68 -3.20 -2.68 -13.36
C ALA A 68 -4.15 -1.91 -12.43
N TRP A 69 -4.95 -2.60 -11.63
CA TRP A 69 -5.80 -1.95 -10.64
C TRP A 69 -4.99 -1.11 -9.64
N GLN A 70 -3.88 -1.64 -9.13
CA GLN A 70 -2.97 -0.88 -8.25
C GLN A 70 -2.40 0.36 -8.96
N PHE A 71 -2.05 0.23 -10.25
CA PHE A 71 -1.63 1.37 -11.06
C PHE A 71 -2.73 2.43 -11.19
N TYR A 72 -3.99 2.05 -11.47
CA TYR A 72 -5.10 2.99 -11.60
C TYR A 72 -5.40 3.72 -10.28
N LYS A 73 -5.30 3.04 -9.13
CA LYS A 73 -5.42 3.70 -7.81
C LYS A 73 -4.34 4.77 -7.62
N LYS A 74 -3.09 4.45 -7.96
CA LYS A 74 -1.99 5.43 -7.88
C LYS A 74 -2.18 6.56 -8.90
N LYS A 75 -2.58 6.25 -10.14
CA LYS A 75 -2.88 7.25 -11.16
C LYS A 75 -3.99 8.21 -10.68
N TYR A 76 -5.07 7.69 -10.10
CA TYR A 76 -6.14 8.51 -9.56
C TYR A 76 -5.64 9.48 -8.49
N PHE A 77 -4.79 9.01 -7.57
CA PHE A 77 -4.20 9.86 -6.53
C PHE A 77 -3.24 10.90 -7.10
N PHE A 78 -2.20 10.46 -7.81
CA PHE A 78 -1.13 11.34 -8.27
C PHE A 78 -1.57 12.34 -9.35
N ASN A 79 -2.53 11.97 -10.19
CA ASN A 79 -3.01 12.86 -11.26
C ASN A 79 -3.98 13.94 -10.78
N ASN A 80 -4.53 13.80 -9.59
CA ASN A 80 -5.53 14.72 -9.05
C ASN A 80 -5.03 15.51 -7.83
N LEU A 81 -3.74 15.46 -7.53
CA LEU A 81 -3.15 16.29 -6.48
C LEU A 81 -2.86 17.69 -7.02
N ALA A 82 -3.07 18.72 -6.20
CA ALA A 82 -2.72 20.09 -6.52
C ALA A 82 -2.09 20.78 -5.30
N TYR A 83 -1.16 21.69 -5.56
CA TYR A 83 -0.51 22.51 -4.55
C TYR A 83 -0.68 23.99 -4.93
N GLY A 84 -1.45 24.70 -4.14
CA GLY A 84 -1.89 26.05 -4.52
C GLY A 84 -2.62 26.02 -5.85
N THR A 85 -2.14 26.79 -6.83
CA THR A 85 -2.68 26.84 -8.19
C THR A 85 -2.08 25.79 -9.15
N ALA A 86 -1.00 25.13 -8.74
CA ALA A 86 -0.33 24.14 -9.59
C ALA A 86 -1.02 22.77 -9.54
N HIS A 87 -1.26 22.18 -10.71
CA HIS A 87 -1.85 20.85 -10.88
C HIS A 87 -0.75 19.79 -11.07
N SER A 88 -1.02 18.62 -10.54
CA SER A 88 -0.16 17.46 -10.74
C SER A 88 -0.57 16.68 -11.98
N TYR A 89 0.43 16.18 -12.73
CA TYR A 89 0.27 15.31 -13.88
C TYR A 89 1.11 14.06 -13.70
N PHE A 90 0.49 12.90 -13.92
CA PHE A 90 1.13 11.61 -13.78
C PHE A 90 1.31 10.93 -15.14
N TYR A 91 2.57 10.73 -15.56
CA TYR A 91 2.96 10.12 -16.83
C TYR A 91 3.38 8.65 -16.71
N GLY A 92 3.09 8.01 -15.58
CA GLY A 92 3.50 6.63 -15.30
C GLY A 92 2.88 5.61 -16.25
N ARG A 93 3.58 4.46 -16.39
CA ARG A 93 3.15 3.32 -17.20
C ARG A 93 2.82 2.11 -16.34
N LYS A 94 1.96 1.20 -16.83
CA LYS A 94 1.57 -0.03 -16.12
C LYS A 94 2.71 -1.05 -15.99
N GLY A 95 3.68 -1.05 -16.94
CA GLY A 95 4.74 -2.05 -17.04
C GLY A 95 5.52 -2.32 -15.74
N PRO A 96 6.04 -1.31 -15.02
CA PRO A 96 6.74 -1.50 -13.76
C PRO A 96 5.89 -2.17 -12.67
N PHE A 97 4.58 -1.94 -12.64
CA PHE A 97 3.65 -2.61 -11.73
C PHE A 97 3.57 -4.09 -12.05
N TYR A 98 3.32 -4.46 -13.31
CA TYR A 98 3.28 -5.86 -13.72
C TYR A 98 4.60 -6.58 -13.42
N LYS A 99 5.76 -5.96 -13.73
CA LYS A 99 7.07 -6.53 -13.41
C LYS A 99 7.24 -6.79 -11.91
N ALA A 100 6.90 -5.82 -11.06
CA ALA A 100 7.03 -5.96 -9.61
C ALA A 100 6.13 -7.06 -9.04
N TYR A 101 4.87 -7.11 -9.46
CA TYR A 101 3.92 -8.11 -8.98
C TYR A 101 4.19 -9.51 -9.54
N PHE A 102 4.60 -9.61 -10.81
CA PHE A 102 4.98 -10.89 -11.42
C PHE A 102 6.20 -11.50 -10.73
N PHE A 103 7.24 -10.71 -10.51
CA PHE A 103 8.42 -11.16 -9.77
C PHE A 103 8.06 -11.60 -8.34
N ALA A 104 7.23 -10.82 -7.65
CA ALA A 104 6.75 -11.17 -6.32
C ALA A 104 5.90 -12.45 -6.32
N ALA A 105 5.04 -12.64 -7.33
CA ALA A 105 4.23 -13.86 -7.46
C ALA A 105 5.11 -15.11 -7.65
N ILE A 106 6.08 -15.07 -8.57
CA ILE A 106 7.03 -16.17 -8.79
C ILE A 106 7.79 -16.48 -7.51
N THR A 107 8.35 -15.46 -6.85
CA THR A 107 9.11 -15.65 -5.61
C THR A 107 8.22 -16.20 -4.49
N GLY A 108 6.99 -15.71 -4.37
CA GLY A 108 6.01 -16.18 -3.40
C GLY A 108 5.60 -17.64 -3.63
N ILE A 109 5.32 -18.03 -4.87
CA ILE A 109 4.97 -19.40 -5.24
C ILE A 109 6.15 -20.35 -4.98
N ALA A 110 7.36 -19.96 -5.41
CA ALA A 110 8.57 -20.77 -5.19
C ALA A 110 8.85 -20.95 -3.69
N ALA A 111 8.71 -19.90 -2.90
CA ALA A 111 8.88 -19.97 -1.46
C ALA A 111 7.80 -20.84 -0.81
N PHE A 112 6.54 -20.68 -1.19
CA PHE A 112 5.45 -21.54 -0.70
C PHE A 112 5.68 -23.02 -1.02
N ALA A 113 6.05 -23.34 -2.26
CA ALA A 113 6.36 -24.71 -2.69
C ALA A 113 7.54 -25.29 -1.89
N PHE A 114 8.61 -24.52 -1.71
CA PHE A 114 9.77 -24.93 -0.92
C PHE A 114 9.42 -25.22 0.54
N PHE A 115 8.70 -24.31 1.20
CA PHE A 115 8.34 -24.52 2.61
C PHE A 115 7.31 -25.62 2.82
N SER A 116 6.38 -25.82 1.87
CA SER A 116 5.43 -26.93 1.91
C SER A 116 6.17 -28.27 1.74
N TRP A 117 7.11 -28.36 0.80
CA TRP A 117 7.95 -29.54 0.61
C TRP A 117 8.83 -29.81 1.82
N ALA A 118 9.54 -28.80 2.33
CA ALA A 118 10.40 -28.93 3.50
C ALA A 118 9.61 -29.34 4.74
N GLY A 119 8.42 -28.76 4.94
CA GLY A 119 7.52 -29.11 6.04
C GLY A 119 7.05 -30.57 5.96
N ALA A 120 6.64 -31.03 4.78
CA ALA A 120 6.26 -32.41 4.56
C ALA A 120 7.44 -33.40 4.82
N TYR A 121 8.62 -33.07 4.31
CA TYR A 121 9.83 -33.84 4.52
C TYR A 121 10.21 -33.99 6.00
N TRP A 122 10.16 -32.87 6.76
CA TRP A 122 10.42 -32.90 8.20
C TRP A 122 9.37 -33.69 8.97
N LEU A 123 8.10 -33.57 8.61
CA LEU A 123 7.01 -34.30 9.22
C LEU A 123 7.20 -35.84 9.04
N ASP A 124 7.52 -36.28 7.81
CA ASP A 124 7.77 -37.67 7.50
C ASP A 124 8.92 -38.26 8.32
N ARG A 125 10.05 -37.53 8.41
CA ARG A 125 11.18 -37.90 9.23
C ARG A 125 10.86 -38.02 10.73
N MET A 126 10.10 -37.10 11.26
CA MET A 126 9.69 -37.09 12.67
C MET A 126 8.73 -38.21 13.00
N THR A 127 7.80 -38.54 12.11
CA THR A 127 6.85 -39.65 12.30
C THR A 127 7.52 -41.00 12.19
N ALA A 128 8.42 -41.17 11.22
CA ALA A 128 9.18 -42.40 11.03
C ALA A 128 10.10 -42.74 12.22
N SER A 129 10.67 -41.74 12.90
CA SER A 129 11.62 -41.93 14.01
C SER A 129 10.97 -42.25 15.35
N ARG A 130 9.69 -41.98 15.56
CA ARG A 130 9.05 -42.03 16.88
C ARG A 130 7.95 -43.10 17.05
N GLY A 131 7.55 -43.82 15.99
CA GLY A 131 6.53 -44.88 16.06
C GLY A 131 5.17 -44.46 16.67
N VAL A 132 4.93 -43.16 16.83
CA VAL A 132 3.78 -42.59 17.55
C VAL A 132 2.88 -41.91 16.55
N SER A 133 1.58 -42.12 16.71
CA SER A 133 0.50 -41.38 16.05
C SER A 133 0.48 -39.89 16.49
N ALA A 134 1.60 -39.21 16.32
CA ALA A 134 1.74 -37.78 16.62
C ALA A 134 1.13 -36.88 15.50
N GLY A 135 0.16 -37.43 14.74
CA GLY A 135 -0.32 -36.83 13.49
C GLY A 135 -0.86 -35.43 13.62
N THR A 136 -1.74 -35.19 14.58
CA THR A 136 -2.49 -33.92 14.65
C THR A 136 -1.66 -32.74 15.16
N LEU A 137 -0.89 -32.94 16.24
CA LEU A 137 -0.05 -31.88 16.82
C LEU A 137 1.08 -31.49 15.87
N ASN A 138 1.74 -32.46 15.24
CA ASN A 138 2.81 -32.19 14.28
C ASN A 138 2.28 -31.51 13.01
N MET A 139 1.10 -31.88 12.52
CA MET A 139 0.44 -31.17 11.43
C MET A 139 0.13 -29.71 11.79
N LEU A 140 -0.40 -29.45 12.98
CA LEU A 140 -0.68 -28.11 13.45
C LEU A 140 0.59 -27.27 13.58
N PHE A 141 1.67 -27.86 14.13
CA PHE A 141 2.98 -27.19 14.22
C PHE A 141 3.55 -26.87 12.84
N THR A 142 3.55 -27.81 11.90
CA THR A 142 4.06 -27.60 10.55
C THR A 142 3.25 -26.55 9.81
N PHE A 143 1.92 -26.58 9.93
CA PHE A 143 1.03 -25.57 9.34
C PHE A 143 1.28 -24.19 9.95
N PHE A 144 1.41 -24.08 11.27
CA PHE A 144 1.68 -22.82 11.95
C PHE A 144 3.04 -22.23 11.51
N PHE A 145 4.12 -23.02 11.53
CA PHE A 145 5.43 -22.53 11.12
C PHE A 145 5.51 -22.17 9.64
N SER A 146 4.93 -22.96 8.75
CA SER A 146 4.90 -22.66 7.32
C SER A 146 4.06 -21.40 7.03
N SER A 147 2.95 -21.18 7.73
CA SER A 147 2.14 -19.98 7.59
C SER A 147 2.88 -18.73 8.09
N LEU A 148 3.60 -18.82 9.20
CA LEU A 148 4.42 -17.73 9.74
C LEU A 148 5.55 -17.33 8.79
N LEU A 149 6.26 -18.32 8.24
CA LEU A 149 7.31 -18.08 7.23
C LEU A 149 6.73 -17.51 5.94
N GLY A 150 5.59 -18.02 5.49
CA GLY A 150 4.86 -17.49 4.34
C GLY A 150 4.45 -16.04 4.55
N ALA A 151 3.93 -15.69 5.72
CA ALA A 151 3.58 -14.32 6.08
C ALA A 151 4.82 -13.40 6.09
N ALA A 152 5.96 -13.85 6.62
CA ALA A 152 7.20 -13.10 6.62
C ALA A 152 7.70 -12.82 5.20
N ILE A 153 7.61 -13.79 4.30
CA ILE A 153 7.96 -13.64 2.88
C ILE A 153 7.03 -12.65 2.20
N LEU A 154 5.72 -12.80 2.35
CA LEU A 154 4.74 -11.86 1.79
C LEU A 154 4.99 -10.44 2.26
N TYR A 155 5.34 -10.26 3.54
CA TYR A 155 5.67 -8.96 4.10
C TYR A 155 6.94 -8.33 3.48
N THR A 156 7.97 -9.15 3.20
CA THR A 156 9.19 -8.68 2.52
C THR A 156 8.94 -8.37 1.05
N LEU A 157 8.17 -9.21 0.35
CA LEU A 157 7.77 -8.98 -1.04
C LEU A 157 6.95 -7.70 -1.19
N GLN A 158 6.08 -7.40 -0.23
CA GLN A 158 5.31 -6.16 -0.21
C GLN A 158 6.19 -4.92 -0.11
N ALA A 159 7.32 -4.97 0.63
CA ALA A 159 8.28 -3.86 0.66
C ALA A 159 8.99 -3.67 -0.69
N SER A 160 9.29 -4.75 -1.38
CA SER A 160 9.91 -4.73 -2.71
C SER A 160 8.94 -4.13 -3.75
N ILE A 161 7.69 -4.59 -3.77
CA ILE A 161 6.64 -4.02 -4.62
C ILE A 161 6.48 -2.51 -4.34
N TYR A 162 6.41 -2.13 -3.06
CA TYR A 162 6.26 -0.73 -2.65
C TYR A 162 7.42 0.13 -3.17
N SER A 163 8.67 -0.29 -3.01
CA SER A 163 9.83 0.48 -3.46
C SER A 163 9.82 0.71 -4.98
N VAL A 164 9.55 -0.34 -5.78
CA VAL A 164 9.53 -0.25 -7.24
C VAL A 164 8.36 0.62 -7.73
N THR A 165 7.16 0.38 -7.21
CA THR A 165 5.97 1.08 -7.65
C THR A 165 5.97 2.55 -7.22
N MET A 166 6.41 2.87 -6.00
CA MET A 166 6.46 4.25 -5.50
C MET A 166 7.58 5.06 -6.15
N ASN A 167 8.77 4.44 -6.38
CA ASN A 167 9.81 5.10 -7.17
C ASN A 167 9.31 5.49 -8.56
N HIS A 168 8.59 4.56 -9.23
CA HIS A 168 7.99 4.85 -10.52
C HIS A 168 6.91 5.94 -10.44
N CYS A 169 6.04 5.89 -9.42
CA CYS A 169 5.00 6.90 -9.24
C CYS A 169 5.59 8.30 -9.04
N TRP A 170 6.49 8.45 -8.10
CA TRP A 170 7.09 9.76 -7.81
C TRP A 170 7.92 10.30 -8.97
N SER A 171 8.79 9.48 -9.59
CA SER A 171 9.62 9.92 -10.70
C SER A 171 8.85 10.29 -11.97
N GLN A 172 7.61 9.82 -12.11
CA GLN A 172 6.73 10.13 -13.24
C GLN A 172 5.64 11.16 -12.89
N THR A 173 5.69 11.74 -11.70
CA THR A 173 4.76 12.78 -11.26
C THR A 173 5.43 14.15 -11.39
N HIS A 174 4.71 15.07 -12.04
CA HIS A 174 5.12 16.46 -12.19
C HIS A 174 4.06 17.36 -11.54
N LEU A 175 4.48 18.33 -10.76
CA LEU A 175 3.61 19.29 -10.10
C LEU A 175 3.98 20.72 -10.57
N GLY A 176 3.31 21.20 -11.61
CA GLY A 176 3.73 22.41 -12.30
C GLY A 176 5.16 22.26 -12.87
N SER A 177 6.09 23.12 -12.45
CA SER A 177 7.52 23.06 -12.81
C SER A 177 8.34 22.10 -11.94
N LEU A 178 7.75 21.54 -10.87
CA LEU A 178 8.43 20.63 -9.95
C LEU A 178 8.44 19.20 -10.47
N ARG A 179 9.58 18.54 -10.32
CA ARG A 179 9.73 17.09 -10.54
C ARG A 179 10.13 16.42 -9.25
N PHE A 180 9.58 15.24 -9.02
CA PHE A 180 9.94 14.42 -7.87
C PHE A 180 11.00 13.41 -8.29
N ARG A 181 11.98 13.21 -7.44
CA ARG A 181 12.97 12.13 -7.55
C ARG A 181 12.92 11.29 -6.30
N SER A 182 12.69 9.98 -6.46
CA SER A 182 12.66 9.06 -5.33
C SER A 182 13.67 7.93 -5.51
N THR A 183 14.31 7.53 -4.41
CA THR A 183 15.42 6.57 -4.37
C THR A 183 15.17 5.47 -3.34
N PHE A 184 13.91 5.06 -3.16
CA PHE A 184 13.57 3.99 -2.22
C PHE A 184 14.24 2.67 -2.62
N THR A 185 14.91 2.03 -1.66
CA THR A 185 15.50 0.70 -1.84
C THR A 185 14.69 -0.35 -1.09
N ALA A 186 14.33 -1.44 -1.76
CA ALA A 186 13.59 -2.55 -1.16
C ALA A 186 14.31 -3.11 0.06
N ARG A 187 15.62 -3.33 -0.04
CA ARG A 187 16.45 -3.86 1.04
C ARG A 187 16.36 -3.03 2.32
N ARG A 188 16.43 -1.71 2.22
CA ARG A 188 16.34 -0.81 3.37
C ARG A 188 14.95 -0.80 3.98
N LEU A 189 13.89 -0.81 3.14
CA LEU A 189 12.51 -0.90 3.61
C LEU A 189 12.23 -2.22 4.34
N VAL A 190 12.72 -3.35 3.82
CA VAL A 190 12.61 -4.65 4.49
C VAL A 190 13.30 -4.60 5.86
N PHE A 191 14.53 -4.09 5.92
CA PHE A 191 15.27 -3.95 7.17
C PHE A 191 14.52 -3.10 8.20
N ILE A 192 14.00 -1.93 7.79
CA ILE A 192 13.20 -1.06 8.65
C ILE A 192 11.95 -1.78 9.15
N ARG A 193 11.25 -2.51 8.27
CA ARG A 193 10.03 -3.26 8.65
C ARG A 193 10.31 -4.36 9.65
N ILE A 194 11.32 -5.19 9.42
CA ILE A 194 11.67 -6.30 10.32
C ILE A 194 12.09 -5.76 11.69
N THR A 195 13.00 -4.79 11.71
CA THR A 195 13.46 -4.20 12.98
C THR A 195 12.35 -3.45 13.73
N ASN A 196 11.40 -2.84 13.02
CA ASN A 196 10.25 -2.20 13.64
C ASN A 196 9.31 -3.25 14.28
N ILE A 197 9.03 -4.37 13.61
CA ILE A 197 8.21 -5.46 14.18
C ILE A 197 8.87 -5.98 15.46
N LEU A 198 10.17 -6.28 15.42
CA LEU A 198 10.89 -6.76 16.61
C LEU A 198 10.81 -5.75 17.74
N ALA A 199 11.05 -4.46 17.47
CA ALA A 199 10.96 -3.41 18.46
C ALA A 199 9.55 -3.29 19.07
N VAL A 200 8.51 -3.37 18.25
CA VAL A 200 7.10 -3.29 18.69
C VAL A 200 6.73 -4.51 19.55
N ILE A 201 7.13 -5.72 19.15
CA ILE A 201 6.87 -6.94 19.93
C ILE A 201 7.59 -6.88 21.29
N LEU A 202 8.90 -6.56 21.28
CA LEU A 202 9.70 -6.47 22.52
C LEU A 202 9.20 -5.37 23.47
N SER A 203 8.59 -4.31 22.96
CA SER A 203 8.04 -3.22 23.76
C SER A 203 6.56 -3.39 24.10
N LEU A 204 5.95 -4.56 23.81
CA LEU A 204 4.51 -4.80 23.99
C LEU A 204 3.63 -3.71 23.34
N GLY A 205 4.05 -3.18 22.18
CA GLY A 205 3.32 -2.16 21.44
C GLY A 205 3.70 -0.70 21.75
N LEU A 206 4.46 -0.41 22.81
CA LEU A 206 4.81 0.97 23.16
C LEU A 206 5.61 1.71 22.09
N LEU A 207 6.39 1.00 21.27
CA LEU A 207 7.22 1.60 20.20
C LEU A 207 6.49 1.75 18.86
N VAL A 208 5.18 1.54 18.79
CA VAL A 208 4.40 1.77 17.54
C VAL A 208 4.56 3.19 16.98
N PRO A 209 4.45 4.29 17.78
CA PRO A 209 4.64 5.64 17.25
C PRO A 209 6.06 5.86 16.71
N TRP A 210 7.07 5.36 17.40
CA TRP A 210 8.46 5.44 16.95
C TRP A 210 8.68 4.69 15.62
N ALA A 211 8.11 3.49 15.48
CA ALA A 211 8.19 2.69 14.26
C ALA A 211 7.57 3.41 13.04
N LYS A 212 6.43 4.10 13.25
CA LYS A 212 5.78 4.94 12.21
C LYS A 212 6.69 6.12 11.81
N ILE A 213 7.22 6.85 12.80
CA ILE A 213 8.12 8.00 12.54
C ILE A 213 9.38 7.55 11.80
N ARG A 214 9.99 6.43 12.20
CA ARG A 214 11.20 5.90 11.54
C ARG A 214 10.95 5.55 10.07
N ARG A 215 9.81 4.93 9.77
CA ARG A 215 9.40 4.64 8.39
C ARG A 215 9.17 5.92 7.59
N LEU A 216 8.44 6.88 8.16
CA LEU A 216 8.13 8.15 7.51
C LEU A 216 9.41 8.95 7.23
N ARG A 217 10.33 9.03 8.19
CA ARG A 217 11.63 9.68 8.02
C ARG A 217 12.39 9.10 6.82
N TYR A 218 12.49 7.77 6.72
CA TYR A 218 13.15 7.13 5.59
C TYR A 218 12.51 7.50 4.25
N ILE A 219 11.17 7.56 4.19
CA ILE A 219 10.45 7.94 2.96
C ILE A 219 10.79 9.38 2.59
N LEU A 220 10.74 10.32 3.54
CA LEU A 220 11.01 11.73 3.29
C LEU A 220 12.47 12.01 2.92
N GLU A 221 13.43 11.34 3.56
CA GLU A 221 14.86 11.46 3.24
C GLU A 221 15.22 10.98 1.82
N ASN A 222 14.43 10.03 1.28
CA ASN A 222 14.66 9.48 -0.06
C ASN A 222 13.71 10.06 -1.13
N LEU A 223 12.96 11.11 -0.79
CA LEU A 223 12.12 11.85 -1.71
C LEU A 223 12.67 13.27 -1.85
N SER A 224 13.17 13.62 -3.02
CA SER A 224 13.69 14.95 -3.31
C SER A 224 12.86 15.66 -4.37
N LEU A 225 12.74 16.97 -4.22
CA LEU A 225 12.14 17.86 -5.20
C LEU A 225 13.22 18.48 -6.05
N VAL A 226 13.06 18.41 -7.35
CA VAL A 226 13.91 19.11 -8.32
C VAL A 226 13.05 20.17 -8.98
N SER A 227 13.38 21.44 -8.75
CA SER A 227 12.68 22.55 -9.36
C SER A 227 13.56 23.19 -10.43
N ALA A 228 12.94 23.55 -11.56
CA ALA A 228 13.57 24.41 -12.56
C ALA A 228 13.33 25.90 -12.29
N GLN A 229 12.40 26.23 -11.40
CA GLN A 229 11.99 27.58 -11.01
C GLN A 229 12.00 27.74 -9.49
N ASP A 230 12.03 28.99 -9.02
CA ASP A 230 11.98 29.26 -7.58
C ASP A 230 10.63 28.80 -6.99
N LEU A 231 10.68 28.20 -5.80
CA LEU A 231 9.50 27.75 -5.06
C LEU A 231 8.57 28.91 -4.65
N ASP A 232 9.07 30.14 -4.66
CA ASP A 232 8.30 31.33 -4.30
C ASP A 232 7.29 31.75 -5.37
N THR A 233 7.32 31.13 -6.55
CA THR A 233 6.33 31.37 -7.62
C THR A 233 4.96 30.70 -7.35
N PHE A 234 4.87 29.77 -6.40
CA PHE A 234 3.63 29.10 -6.06
C PHE A 234 2.70 30.02 -5.25
N ARG A 235 1.45 30.16 -5.68
CA ARG A 235 0.43 30.98 -5.03
C ARG A 235 -0.63 30.11 -4.33
N GLY A 236 -1.14 30.58 -3.20
CA GLY A 236 -2.28 29.98 -2.53
C GLY A 236 -3.52 29.94 -3.45
N ALA A 237 -4.39 28.97 -3.23
CA ALA A 237 -5.67 28.85 -3.91
C ALA A 237 -6.82 29.09 -2.92
N PRO A 238 -8.03 29.47 -3.38
CA PRO A 238 -9.18 29.65 -2.51
C PRO A 238 -9.43 28.43 -1.63
N GLU A 239 -9.81 28.68 -0.38
CA GLU A 239 -10.08 27.62 0.60
C GLU A 239 -11.39 26.91 0.25
N ALA A 240 -11.40 25.57 0.30
CA ALA A 240 -12.59 24.77 0.06
C ALA A 240 -13.12 24.24 1.39
N ASP A 241 -14.43 24.35 1.60
CA ASP A 241 -15.10 23.79 2.77
C ASP A 241 -14.94 22.26 2.84
N LEU A 242 -14.51 21.78 3.99
CA LEU A 242 -14.29 20.38 4.28
C LEU A 242 -15.27 19.91 5.34
N SER A 243 -15.80 18.70 5.12
CA SER A 243 -16.72 18.10 6.06
C SER A 243 -15.98 17.21 7.07
N ALA A 244 -16.46 17.17 8.32
CA ALA A 244 -15.99 16.26 9.37
C ALA A 244 -16.04 14.77 8.96
N LEU A 245 -16.87 14.43 7.97
CA LEU A 245 -16.94 13.08 7.40
C LEU A 245 -15.62 12.64 6.73
N GLY A 246 -14.80 13.59 6.26
CA GLY A 246 -13.49 13.29 5.69
C GLY A 246 -12.49 12.80 6.74
N ASP A 247 -12.55 13.34 7.96
CA ASP A 247 -11.70 12.94 9.09
C ASP A 247 -12.02 11.51 9.53
N ALA A 248 -13.29 11.23 9.81
CA ALA A 248 -13.76 9.90 10.15
C ALA A 248 -13.45 8.86 9.05
N ALA A 249 -13.54 9.25 7.77
CA ALA A 249 -13.19 8.36 6.67
C ALA A 249 -11.71 8.04 6.61
N THR A 250 -10.83 8.97 6.98
CA THR A 250 -9.38 8.75 7.02
C THR A 250 -9.01 7.73 8.09
N ASP A 251 -9.57 7.87 9.29
CA ASP A 251 -9.34 6.95 10.41
C ASP A 251 -9.83 5.53 10.09
N PHE A 252 -11.02 5.44 9.48
CA PHE A 252 -11.63 4.16 9.14
C PHE A 252 -10.89 3.39 8.04
N ILE A 253 -10.40 4.07 7.01
CA ILE A 253 -9.78 3.43 5.84
C ILE A 253 -8.29 3.20 6.05
N GLY A 254 -7.65 3.88 7.02
CA GLY A 254 -6.21 3.79 7.27
C GLY A 254 -5.39 4.14 6.00
N ILE A 255 -5.92 5.02 5.14
CA ILE A 255 -5.20 5.48 3.96
C ILE A 255 -4.06 6.38 4.46
N GLU A 256 -2.96 5.76 4.82
CA GLU A 256 -1.71 6.48 4.88
C GLU A 256 -1.41 6.96 3.45
N ILE A 257 -1.55 8.25 3.19
CA ILE A 257 -0.90 8.87 2.04
C ILE A 257 0.56 8.51 2.22
N GLY A 258 1.09 7.65 1.35
CA GLY A 258 2.45 7.11 1.46
C GLY A 258 3.49 8.21 1.20
N LEU A 259 3.48 9.21 2.08
CA LEU A 259 4.54 10.18 2.32
C LEU A 259 5.53 9.59 3.31
#